data_45a68102d5197bcd64210804688423ec
#
_entry.id   45a68102d5197bcd64210804688423ec
#
_cell.length_a   1.000
_cell.length_b   1.000
_cell.length_c   1.000
_cell.angle_alpha   90.00
_cell.angle_beta   90.00
_cell.angle_gamma   90.00
#
_symmetry.space_group_name_H-M   'P 1'
#
loop_
_entity.id
_entity.type
_entity.pdbx_description
1 polymer ?
#
loop_
_entity_poly.entity_id
_entity_poly.type
_entity_poly.pdbx_seq_one_letter_code
_entity_poly.pdbx_strand_id
1 'polypeptide(L)'
;MAKDFNNFDNSMNVGNASNEYKDFSHIVRADISDGFEDSDSSLRPKKLNDFLGQTTVKNNLSTFIQAARDRQEPLDHVLLIGPPGLGKTTLAQITANELGVDFKVTSAPALDKPKDLAGILSTITERTVFFIDEIHRLKPAIEEM
;
A
#
# COMPACT_ATOMS: atom_id res chain seq x y z
N MET A 1 23.14 28.44 -60.24
CA MET A 1 23.84 27.38 -59.49
C MET A 1 23.08 27.13 -58.21
N ALA A 2 22.11 26.27 -58.25
CA ALA A 2 21.36 25.80 -57.10
C ALA A 2 22.06 24.52 -56.62
N LYS A 3 22.38 24.43 -55.34
CA LYS A 3 22.84 23.20 -54.71
C LYS A 3 21.75 22.66 -53.81
N ASP A 4 21.30 21.49 -54.21
CA ASP A 4 20.37 20.64 -53.50
C ASP A 4 20.94 20.24 -52.14
N PHE A 5 20.20 20.51 -51.06
CA PHE A 5 20.37 19.91 -49.75
C PHE A 5 19.08 19.16 -49.38
N ASN A 6 18.88 18.04 -50.01
CA ASN A 6 17.94 17.04 -49.55
C ASN A 6 18.71 15.73 -49.38
N ASN A 7 19.11 15.44 -48.15
CA ASN A 7 19.23 14.07 -47.66
C ASN A 7 19.56 14.14 -46.18
N PHE A 8 18.53 14.32 -45.34
CA PHE A 8 18.61 13.91 -43.95
C PHE A 8 17.84 12.59 -43.84
N ASP A 9 18.63 11.54 -43.91
CA ASP A 9 18.18 10.18 -43.67
C ASP A 9 17.75 10.09 -42.19
N ASN A 10 16.43 10.11 -41.99
CA ASN A 10 15.79 10.06 -40.66
C ASN A 10 15.50 8.60 -40.28
N SER A 11 16.53 7.77 -40.25
CA SER A 11 16.46 6.42 -39.69
C SER A 11 16.94 6.41 -38.26
N MET A 12 16.36 7.27 -37.40
CA MET A 12 16.36 7.00 -35.98
C MET A 12 15.31 5.93 -35.70
N ASN A 13 15.80 4.73 -35.65
CA ASN A 13 15.13 3.58 -35.08
C ASN A 13 14.76 3.93 -33.64
N VAL A 14 13.54 4.45 -33.46
CA VAL A 14 12.93 4.61 -32.16
C VAL A 14 12.67 3.19 -31.66
N GLY A 15 13.71 2.66 -31.02
CA GLY A 15 13.61 1.41 -30.28
C GLY A 15 12.38 1.48 -29.41
N ASN A 16 11.51 0.54 -29.67
CA ASN A 16 10.30 0.21 -28.98
C ASN A 16 10.60 0.08 -27.47
N ALA A 17 10.58 1.20 -26.75
CA ALA A 17 10.51 1.22 -25.30
C ALA A 17 9.10 0.75 -24.93
N SER A 18 8.79 -0.49 -25.28
CA SER A 18 7.62 -1.21 -24.78
C SER A 18 7.79 -1.32 -23.27
N ASN A 19 7.20 -0.37 -22.58
CA ASN A 19 6.38 -0.47 -21.42
C ASN A 19 6.61 -1.72 -20.56
N GLU A 20 7.78 -1.82 -19.93
CA GLU A 20 7.96 -2.65 -18.76
C GLU A 20 7.46 -1.92 -17.51
N TYR A 21 6.21 -1.47 -17.53
CA TYR A 21 5.50 -1.27 -16.28
C TYR A 21 5.21 -2.67 -15.74
N LYS A 22 6.13 -3.18 -14.92
CA LYS A 22 5.89 -4.40 -14.17
C LYS A 22 4.61 -4.18 -13.38
N ASP A 23 3.65 -5.03 -13.62
CA ASP A 23 2.41 -5.07 -12.86
C ASP A 23 2.76 -5.41 -11.40
N PHE A 24 2.75 -4.40 -10.53
CA PHE A 24 3.00 -4.56 -9.10
C PHE A 24 1.77 -5.08 -8.33
N SER A 25 0.68 -5.37 -9.04
CA SER A 25 -0.54 -5.86 -8.40
C SER A 25 -0.31 -7.16 -7.61
N HIS A 26 0.64 -7.98 -8.04
CA HIS A 26 1.02 -9.21 -7.33
C HIS A 26 1.72 -8.94 -5.99
N ILE A 27 2.48 -7.84 -5.86
CA ILE A 27 3.16 -7.47 -4.61
C ILE A 27 2.14 -7.01 -3.56
N VAL A 28 1.08 -6.35 -4.02
CA VAL A 28 0.00 -5.86 -3.14
C VAL A 28 -0.99 -6.97 -2.80
N ARG A 29 -1.10 -8.02 -3.63
CA ARG A 29 -2.06 -9.11 -3.48
C ARG A 29 -1.46 -10.42 -2.95
N ALA A 30 -0.13 -10.53 -2.87
CA ALA A 30 0.54 -11.81 -2.60
C ALA A 30 0.13 -12.51 -1.29
N ASP A 31 -0.44 -11.79 -0.32
CA ASP A 31 -0.86 -12.37 0.95
C ASP A 31 -2.39 -12.57 1.07
N ILE A 32 -3.16 -12.32 0.00
CA ILE A 32 -4.63 -12.44 0.06
C ILE A 32 -5.17 -13.56 -0.83
N SER A 33 -4.36 -14.10 -1.76
CA SER A 33 -4.86 -14.98 -2.83
C SER A 33 -4.56 -16.48 -2.70
N ASP A 34 -4.15 -16.97 -1.54
CA ASP A 34 -4.12 -18.43 -1.33
C ASP A 34 -5.40 -18.92 -0.64
N GLY A 35 -6.42 -19.18 -1.46
CA GLY A 35 -7.36 -20.29 -1.25
C GLY A 35 -8.38 -20.19 -0.11
N PHE A 36 -8.53 -19.04 0.57
CA PHE A 36 -9.54 -18.84 1.62
C PHE A 36 -10.46 -17.64 1.30
N GLU A 37 -10.77 -17.43 0.05
CA GLU A 37 -11.73 -16.43 -0.36
C GLU A 37 -13.16 -16.90 -0.04
N ASP A 38 -13.90 -16.05 0.60
CA ASP A 38 -15.34 -15.92 0.82
C ASP A 38 -15.94 -16.32 2.16
N SER A 39 -15.46 -17.29 2.92
CA SER A 39 -16.07 -17.62 4.22
C SER A 39 -15.44 -16.86 5.40
N ASP A 40 -14.15 -16.53 5.32
CA ASP A 40 -13.42 -15.94 6.44
C ASP A 40 -13.48 -14.39 6.47
N SER A 41 -13.71 -13.76 5.32
CA SER A 41 -13.84 -12.30 5.22
C SER A 41 -15.15 -11.78 5.89
N SER A 42 -16.18 -12.63 5.96
CA SER A 42 -17.44 -12.30 6.61
C SER A 42 -17.33 -12.32 8.15
N LEU A 43 -16.38 -13.07 8.69
CA LEU A 43 -16.16 -13.22 10.15
C LEU A 43 -15.18 -12.17 10.71
N ARG A 44 -14.42 -11.48 9.85
CA ARG A 44 -13.49 -10.44 10.32
C ARG A 44 -14.24 -9.17 10.71
N PRO A 45 -13.95 -8.59 11.87
CA PRO A 45 -14.59 -7.35 12.29
C PRO A 45 -14.28 -6.22 11.30
N LYS A 46 -15.32 -5.50 10.91
CA LYS A 46 -15.20 -4.36 9.96
C LYS A 46 -15.15 -3.01 10.67
N LYS A 47 -15.50 -2.95 11.96
CA LYS A 47 -15.52 -1.74 12.79
C LYS A 47 -14.72 -1.96 14.07
N LEU A 48 -14.22 -0.87 14.64
CA LEU A 48 -13.51 -0.91 15.92
C LEU A 48 -14.35 -1.52 17.06
N ASN A 49 -15.64 -1.27 17.07
CA ASN A 49 -16.53 -1.81 18.09
C ASN A 49 -16.66 -3.33 18.03
N ASP A 50 -16.55 -3.90 16.85
CA ASP A 50 -16.69 -5.34 16.63
C ASP A 50 -15.38 -6.10 16.93
N PHE A 51 -14.27 -5.36 17.03
CA PHE A 51 -12.95 -5.94 17.32
C PHE A 51 -12.85 -6.30 18.81
N LEU A 52 -12.64 -7.57 19.10
CA LEU A 52 -12.61 -8.08 20.49
C LEU A 52 -11.23 -7.86 21.14
N GLY A 53 -11.25 -7.44 22.39
CA GLY A 53 -10.04 -7.23 23.20
C GLY A 53 -9.34 -5.90 22.90
N GLN A 54 -8.13 -5.77 23.40
CA GLN A 54 -7.21 -4.63 23.21
C GLN A 54 -7.84 -3.24 23.43
N THR A 55 -8.61 -3.08 24.48
CA THR A 55 -9.42 -1.87 24.76
C THR A 55 -8.60 -0.58 24.67
N THR A 56 -7.38 -0.57 25.21
CA THR A 56 -6.50 0.61 25.16
C THR A 56 -6.14 0.99 23.71
N VAL A 57 -5.75 -0.01 22.90
CA VAL A 57 -5.41 0.22 21.48
C VAL A 57 -6.61 0.73 20.71
N LYS A 58 -7.79 0.13 20.94
CA LYS A 58 -9.05 0.56 20.33
C LYS A 58 -9.39 2.01 20.67
N ASN A 59 -9.32 2.37 21.93
CA ASN A 59 -9.64 3.73 22.37
C ASN A 59 -8.68 4.75 21.79
N ASN A 60 -7.38 4.47 21.76
CA ASN A 60 -6.39 5.35 21.17
C ASN A 60 -6.65 5.51 19.65
N LEU A 61 -6.83 4.40 18.96
CA LEU A 61 -7.08 4.41 17.51
C LEU A 61 -8.38 5.14 17.16
N SER A 62 -9.45 4.92 17.94
CA SER A 62 -10.71 5.64 17.80
C SER A 62 -10.54 7.15 17.95
N THR A 63 -9.75 7.58 18.94
CA THR A 63 -9.46 9.00 19.16
C THR A 63 -8.70 9.61 17.97
N PHE A 64 -7.69 8.91 17.45
CA PHE A 64 -6.89 9.38 16.32
C PHE A 64 -7.72 9.46 15.04
N ILE A 65 -8.54 8.42 14.77
CA ILE A 65 -9.45 8.40 13.61
C ILE A 65 -10.45 9.56 13.70
N GLN A 66 -11.07 9.76 14.86
CA GLN A 66 -12.01 10.85 15.04
C GLN A 66 -11.36 12.22 14.84
N ALA A 67 -10.18 12.43 15.40
CA ALA A 67 -9.44 13.67 15.25
C ALA A 67 -9.06 13.96 13.77
N ALA A 68 -8.63 12.94 13.04
CA ALA A 68 -8.32 13.06 11.61
C ALA A 68 -9.58 13.42 10.78
N ARG A 69 -10.73 12.78 11.09
CA ARG A 69 -12.02 13.08 10.45
C ARG A 69 -12.48 14.50 10.73
N ASP A 70 -12.40 14.94 11.97
CA ASP A 70 -12.86 16.29 12.39
C ASP A 70 -12.04 17.40 11.72
N ARG A 71 -10.74 17.16 11.52
CA ARG A 71 -9.84 18.08 10.81
C ARG A 71 -9.89 17.95 9.29
N GLN A 72 -10.52 16.89 8.77
CA GLN A 72 -10.47 16.50 7.35
C GLN A 72 -9.02 16.32 6.83
N GLU A 73 -8.16 15.83 7.69
CA GLU A 73 -6.74 15.57 7.41
C GLU A 73 -6.45 14.07 7.36
N PRO A 74 -5.35 13.66 6.71
CA PRO A 74 -4.86 12.28 6.81
C PRO A 74 -4.59 11.90 8.26
N LEU A 75 -4.79 10.61 8.57
CA LEU A 75 -4.31 10.06 9.83
C LEU A 75 -2.78 10.06 9.84
N ASP A 76 -2.17 10.45 10.96
CA ASP A 76 -0.74 10.33 11.17
C ASP A 76 -0.28 8.87 11.06
N HIS A 77 1.02 8.67 10.80
CA HIS A 77 1.60 7.34 10.73
C HIS A 77 1.40 6.58 12.04
N VAL A 78 0.88 5.36 11.95
CA VAL A 78 0.59 4.50 13.10
C VAL A 78 1.46 3.25 13.03
N LEU A 79 2.21 2.97 14.09
CA LEU A 79 2.96 1.74 14.26
C LEU A 79 2.22 0.78 15.19
N LEU A 80 1.81 -0.37 14.67
CA LEU A 80 1.16 -1.43 15.42
C LEU A 80 2.20 -2.47 15.88
N ILE A 81 2.50 -2.50 17.18
CA ILE A 81 3.49 -3.38 17.77
C ILE A 81 2.78 -4.50 18.53
N GLY A 82 3.24 -5.73 18.36
CA GLY A 82 2.72 -6.89 19.09
C GLY A 82 3.08 -8.22 18.41
N PRO A 83 2.91 -9.34 19.13
CA PRO A 83 3.14 -10.67 18.58
C PRO A 83 2.19 -10.97 17.40
N PRO A 84 2.50 -11.99 16.58
CA PRO A 84 1.62 -12.43 15.50
C PRO A 84 0.26 -12.88 16.07
N GLY A 85 -0.78 -12.83 15.22
CA GLY A 85 -2.12 -13.29 15.59
C GLY A 85 -2.97 -12.30 16.42
N LEU A 86 -2.46 -11.15 16.82
CA LEU A 86 -3.22 -10.14 17.57
C LEU A 86 -4.04 -9.18 16.70
N GLY A 87 -4.22 -9.49 15.43
CA GLY A 87 -5.11 -8.71 14.54
C GLY A 87 -4.56 -7.37 14.07
N LYS A 88 -3.22 -7.19 13.98
CA LYS A 88 -2.62 -5.94 13.48
C LYS A 88 -3.13 -5.56 12.09
N THR A 89 -3.12 -6.50 11.16
CA THR A 89 -3.64 -6.31 9.81
C THR A 89 -5.13 -6.00 9.81
N THR A 90 -5.90 -6.67 10.68
CA THR A 90 -7.34 -6.40 10.85
C THR A 90 -7.58 -4.99 11.38
N LEU A 91 -6.79 -4.52 12.37
CA LEU A 91 -6.89 -3.15 12.87
C LEU A 91 -6.56 -2.12 11.80
N ALA A 92 -5.55 -2.36 10.96
CA ALA A 92 -5.23 -1.49 9.84
C ALA A 92 -6.37 -1.41 8.81
N GLN A 93 -6.99 -2.54 8.48
CA GLN A 93 -8.15 -2.58 7.60
C GLN A 93 -9.37 -1.88 8.21
N ILE A 94 -9.65 -2.08 9.50
CA ILE A 94 -10.71 -1.37 10.23
C ILE A 94 -10.45 0.14 10.19
N THR A 95 -9.20 0.58 10.34
CA THR A 95 -8.85 2.00 10.25
C THR A 95 -9.23 2.59 8.90
N ALA A 96 -8.95 1.90 7.80
CA ALA A 96 -9.37 2.34 6.47
C ALA A 96 -10.89 2.39 6.33
N ASN A 97 -11.59 1.38 6.83
CA ASN A 97 -13.06 1.33 6.82
C ASN A 97 -13.67 2.49 7.62
N GLU A 98 -13.15 2.76 8.82
CA GLU A 98 -13.62 3.87 9.66
C GLU A 98 -13.33 5.24 9.04
N LEU A 99 -12.20 5.40 8.35
CA LEU A 99 -11.88 6.62 7.61
C LEU A 99 -12.66 6.76 6.30
N GLY A 100 -13.24 5.66 5.79
CA GLY A 100 -13.93 5.63 4.50
C GLY A 100 -12.98 5.81 3.32
N VAL A 101 -11.82 5.16 3.38
CA VAL A 101 -10.75 5.24 2.36
C VAL A 101 -10.35 3.85 1.88
N ASP A 102 -9.61 3.80 0.78
CA ASP A 102 -9.08 2.55 0.24
C ASP A 102 -8.06 1.91 1.19
N PHE A 103 -7.92 0.60 1.10
CA PHE A 103 -6.93 -0.17 1.87
C PHE A 103 -5.99 -0.90 0.91
N LYS A 104 -4.69 -0.68 1.08
CA LYS A 104 -3.65 -1.46 0.41
C LYS A 104 -2.73 -2.08 1.44
N VAL A 105 -2.36 -3.33 1.22
CA VAL A 105 -1.49 -4.10 2.10
C VAL A 105 -0.32 -4.67 1.31
N THR A 106 0.85 -4.68 1.93
CA THR A 106 2.02 -5.42 1.47
C THR A 106 2.78 -5.94 2.67
N SER A 107 3.74 -6.83 2.45
CA SER A 107 4.66 -7.27 3.49
C SER A 107 6.07 -6.79 3.19
N ALA A 108 6.86 -6.47 4.22
CA ALA A 108 8.25 -6.03 4.03
C ALA A 108 9.11 -7.05 3.26
N PRO A 109 8.96 -8.39 3.46
CA PRO A 109 9.65 -9.39 2.65
C PRO A 109 9.31 -9.35 1.14
N ALA A 110 8.15 -8.85 0.75
CA ALA A 110 7.77 -8.71 -0.66
C ALA A 110 8.44 -7.52 -1.34
N LEU A 111 9.00 -6.59 -0.57
CA LEU A 111 9.74 -5.43 -1.05
C LEU A 111 11.23 -5.78 -1.14
N ASP A 112 11.73 -6.03 -2.34
CA ASP A 112 13.12 -6.43 -2.53
C ASP A 112 14.04 -5.23 -2.82
N LYS A 113 13.53 -4.24 -3.52
CA LYS A 113 14.27 -3.06 -4.00
C LYS A 113 13.46 -1.78 -3.78
N PRO A 114 14.11 -0.61 -3.65
CA PRO A 114 13.41 0.68 -3.52
C PRO A 114 12.36 0.92 -4.60
N LYS A 115 12.62 0.49 -5.84
CA LYS A 115 11.67 0.61 -6.95
C LYS A 115 10.36 -0.15 -6.73
N ASP A 116 10.36 -1.21 -5.94
CA ASP A 116 9.16 -2.00 -5.67
C ASP A 116 8.21 -1.17 -4.79
N LEU A 117 8.75 -0.51 -3.75
CA LEU A 117 7.99 0.44 -2.93
C LEU A 117 7.53 1.65 -3.77
N ALA A 118 8.41 2.25 -4.58
CA ALA A 118 8.05 3.36 -5.45
C ALA A 118 6.92 2.99 -6.42
N GLY A 119 6.95 1.77 -6.99
CA GLY A 119 5.90 1.26 -7.84
C GLY A 119 4.55 1.16 -7.14
N ILE A 120 4.53 0.67 -5.90
CA ILE A 120 3.29 0.63 -5.09
C ILE A 120 2.81 2.06 -4.80
N LEU A 121 3.70 2.94 -4.31
CA LEU A 121 3.36 4.31 -3.96
C LEU A 121 2.77 5.09 -5.16
N SER A 122 3.27 4.84 -6.38
CA SER A 122 2.73 5.48 -7.59
C SER A 122 1.30 5.05 -7.93
N THR A 123 0.81 3.95 -7.37
CA THR A 123 -0.56 3.45 -7.56
C THR A 123 -1.51 3.83 -6.43
N ILE A 124 -1.01 4.46 -5.37
CA ILE A 124 -1.80 4.91 -4.22
C ILE A 124 -2.49 6.24 -4.56
N THR A 125 -3.78 6.32 -4.24
CA THR A 125 -4.56 7.55 -4.32
C THR A 125 -4.42 8.35 -3.02
N GLU A 126 -4.78 9.64 -3.05
CA GLU A 126 -4.71 10.54 -1.88
C GLU A 126 -5.52 10.03 -0.66
N ARG A 127 -6.45 9.12 -0.87
CA ARG A 127 -7.33 8.58 0.17
C ARG A 127 -7.14 7.07 0.29
N THR A 128 -5.97 6.67 0.76
CA THR A 128 -5.62 5.25 0.93
C THR A 128 -4.87 5.04 2.24
N VAL A 129 -5.27 4.06 3.01
CA VAL A 129 -4.44 3.49 4.08
C VAL A 129 -3.52 2.44 3.46
N PHE A 130 -2.22 2.67 3.54
CA PHE A 130 -1.21 1.72 3.10
C PHE A 130 -0.59 1.03 4.32
N PHE A 131 -0.75 -0.27 4.40
CA PHE A 131 -0.23 -1.10 5.50
C PHE A 131 0.94 -1.95 5.03
N ILE A 132 2.04 -1.89 5.76
CA ILE A 132 3.22 -2.74 5.55
C ILE A 132 3.35 -3.69 6.73
N ASP A 133 3.10 -4.98 6.51
CA ASP A 133 3.29 -5.99 7.55
C ASP A 133 4.77 -6.35 7.71
N GLU A 134 5.14 -6.83 8.89
CA GLU A 134 6.51 -7.23 9.24
C GLU A 134 7.57 -6.14 8.94
N ILE A 135 7.26 -4.88 9.18
CA ILE A 135 8.13 -3.73 8.84
C ILE A 135 9.56 -3.89 9.37
N HIS A 136 9.76 -4.63 10.46
CA HIS A 136 11.09 -4.93 11.01
C HIS A 136 12.00 -5.75 10.06
N ARG A 137 11.44 -6.31 8.99
CA ARG A 137 12.16 -7.06 7.95
C ARG A 137 12.45 -6.20 6.71
N LEU A 138 12.14 -4.92 6.77
CA LEU A 138 12.44 -4.02 5.66
C LEU A 138 13.96 -3.90 5.48
N LYS A 139 14.40 -3.85 4.22
CA LYS A 139 15.83 -3.70 3.93
C LYS A 139 16.25 -2.23 4.14
N PRO A 140 17.46 -1.96 4.69
CA PRO A 140 17.91 -0.59 4.94
C PRO A 140 17.78 0.34 3.73
N ALA A 141 18.09 -0.13 2.53
CA ALA A 141 17.96 0.65 1.30
C ALA A 141 16.52 1.08 0.97
N ILE A 142 15.52 0.47 1.59
CA ILE A 142 14.11 0.82 1.42
C ILE A 142 13.65 1.72 2.57
N GLU A 143 14.22 1.53 3.77
CA GLU A 143 13.93 2.38 4.94
C GLU A 143 14.41 3.82 4.73
N GLU A 144 15.51 4.01 3.97
CA GLU A 144 16.12 5.31 3.70
C GLU A 144 15.43 6.09 2.55
N MET A 145 14.44 5.50 1.89
CA MET A 145 13.72 6.08 0.77
C MET A 145 12.58 7.02 1.23
#